data_5f3d8f87d40b140c19bb844ce89a75f5
#
_entry.id   5f3d8f87d40b140c19bb844ce89a75f5
#
_cell.length_a   1.000
_cell.length_b   1.000
_cell.length_c   1.000
_cell.angle_alpha   90.00
_cell.angle_beta   90.00
_cell.angle_gamma   90.00
#
_symmetry.space_group_name_H-M   'P 1'
#
loop_
_entity.id
_entity.type
_entity.pdbx_description
1 polymer ?
#
loop_
_entity_poly.entity_id
_entity_poly.type
_entity_poly.pdbx_seq_one_letter_code
_entity_poly.pdbx_strand_id
1 'polypeptide(L)'
;MSKVKRRKTLNVDYEKRTARISLIDTETAFEDWDKKELRTRAAYFLLNGIPEFSVNRKEGGRFSLLAAERDFHAVKSMGVTDVEVRVYEFTDKNAETFSIIEKLKAENLGAMEEAYLMKQLVQDFSFTQDDVAALIGRSRPAVANTLRLLTLAPEVVGLVESGRLSAGHARTLVRVPKHQQFAFAEEALKRDYSVREMERAVKAFLTPPEVLQQEKDAKAAAKGEELKAFVERMRGIFRTKVSLIGNDKKGRIYIDYYSPEDLYRFEELMDMIESFDRD
;
A
#
# COMPACT_ATOMS: atom_id res chain seq x y z
N MET A 1 -22.99 4.55 -29.67
CA MET A 1 -22.03 3.45 -29.91
C MET A 1 -20.72 3.83 -29.23
N SER A 2 -20.47 3.25 -28.06
CA SER A 2 -19.24 3.48 -27.27
C SER A 2 -18.06 2.79 -27.98
N LYS A 3 -17.07 3.59 -28.44
CA LYS A 3 -15.82 3.05 -28.98
C LYS A 3 -15.09 2.36 -27.84
N VAL A 4 -15.09 1.03 -27.81
CA VAL A 4 -14.20 0.22 -26.97
C VAL A 4 -12.77 0.60 -27.37
N LYS A 5 -12.10 1.42 -26.56
CA LYS A 5 -10.67 1.69 -26.74
C LYS A 5 -9.95 0.36 -26.57
N ARG A 6 -9.31 -0.12 -27.65
CA ARG A 6 -8.40 -1.28 -27.57
C ARG A 6 -7.34 -0.98 -26.52
N ARG A 7 -7.21 -1.85 -25.52
CA ARG A 7 -6.11 -1.79 -24.56
C ARG A 7 -4.79 -1.90 -25.33
N LYS A 8 -3.84 -1.03 -25.03
CA LYS A 8 -2.47 -1.17 -25.52
C LYS A 8 -1.84 -2.37 -24.82
N THR A 9 -1.70 -3.48 -25.51
CA THR A 9 -0.91 -4.63 -25.08
C THR A 9 0.42 -4.58 -25.81
N LEU A 10 1.53 -4.68 -25.10
CA LEU A 10 2.81 -5.04 -25.72
C LEU A 10 2.74 -6.54 -26.01
N ASN A 11 2.30 -6.87 -27.25
CA ASN A 11 2.42 -8.24 -27.74
C ASN A 11 3.84 -8.38 -28.25
N VAL A 12 4.65 -9.20 -27.59
CA VAL A 12 6.10 -9.18 -27.78
C VAL A 12 6.59 -10.59 -27.95
N ASP A 13 6.99 -10.90 -29.19
CA ASP A 13 7.70 -12.12 -29.49
C ASP A 13 9.16 -11.99 -29.02
N TYR A 14 9.74 -13.05 -28.47
CA TYR A 14 11.12 -13.11 -28.06
C TYR A 14 11.75 -14.46 -28.42
N GLU A 15 13.05 -14.45 -28.62
CA GLU A 15 13.88 -15.64 -28.82
C GLU A 15 14.60 -15.98 -27.51
N LYS A 16 14.51 -17.23 -27.04
CA LYS A 16 15.32 -17.71 -25.91
C LYS A 16 16.68 -18.20 -26.41
N ARG A 17 17.75 -17.73 -25.78
CA ARG A 17 19.11 -18.18 -26.07
C ARG A 17 20.05 -17.93 -24.91
N THR A 18 21.23 -18.55 -24.98
CA THR A 18 22.35 -18.22 -24.09
C THR A 18 23.18 -17.09 -24.70
N ALA A 19 23.58 -16.10 -23.92
CA ALA A 19 24.40 -14.98 -24.34
C ALA A 19 25.58 -14.74 -23.37
N ARG A 20 26.72 -14.33 -23.92
CA ARG A 20 27.87 -13.91 -23.09
C ARG A 20 27.54 -12.61 -22.37
N ILE A 21 27.83 -12.54 -21.09
CA ILE A 21 27.65 -11.34 -20.26
C ILE A 21 28.38 -10.13 -20.84
N SER A 22 29.59 -10.34 -21.44
CA SER A 22 30.38 -9.27 -22.04
C SER A 22 29.75 -8.62 -23.29
N LEU A 23 28.73 -9.24 -23.87
CA LEU A 23 28.00 -8.72 -25.03
C LEU A 23 26.75 -7.94 -24.62
N ILE A 24 26.41 -7.89 -23.30
CA ILE A 24 25.22 -7.22 -22.78
C ILE A 24 25.63 -5.89 -22.15
N ASP A 25 25.13 -4.80 -22.73
CA ASP A 25 25.32 -3.43 -22.25
C ASP A 25 24.28 -3.09 -21.18
N THR A 26 24.68 -2.34 -20.16
CA THR A 26 23.84 -1.85 -19.05
C THR A 26 23.86 -0.33 -19.04
N GLU A 27 22.83 0.31 -18.45
CA GLU A 27 22.77 1.76 -18.27
C GLU A 27 23.73 2.24 -17.18
N THR A 28 23.81 1.49 -16.09
CA THR A 28 24.66 1.80 -14.93
C THR A 28 25.98 0.98 -15.00
N ALA A 29 27.10 1.60 -14.71
CA ALA A 29 28.38 0.91 -14.65
C ALA A 29 28.43 -0.06 -13.43
N PHE A 30 29.18 -1.15 -13.57
CA PHE A 30 29.33 -2.14 -12.48
C PHE A 30 29.93 -1.53 -11.21
N GLU A 31 30.82 -0.56 -11.36
CA GLU A 31 31.53 0.11 -10.29
C GLU A 31 30.63 1.01 -9.42
N ASP A 32 29.50 1.44 -9.96
CA ASP A 32 28.53 2.35 -9.28
C ASP A 32 27.63 1.61 -8.31
N TRP A 33 27.66 0.26 -8.32
CA TRP A 33 26.81 -0.54 -7.44
C TRP A 33 27.46 -0.85 -6.09
N ASP A 34 26.63 -0.86 -5.01
CA ASP A 34 27.10 -1.27 -3.68
C ASP A 34 27.52 -2.75 -3.69
N LYS A 35 28.80 -2.97 -3.43
CA LYS A 35 29.41 -4.32 -3.39
C LYS A 35 28.76 -5.25 -2.36
N LYS A 36 28.26 -4.71 -1.24
CA LYS A 36 27.60 -5.51 -0.20
C LYS A 36 26.23 -5.98 -0.70
N GLU A 37 25.50 -5.10 -1.37
CA GLU A 37 24.20 -5.42 -1.96
C GLU A 37 24.35 -6.47 -3.06
N LEU A 38 25.30 -6.29 -3.98
CA LEU A 38 25.59 -7.27 -5.02
C LEU A 38 25.98 -8.65 -4.46
N ARG A 39 26.79 -8.71 -3.41
CA ARG A 39 27.16 -9.97 -2.74
C ARG A 39 25.95 -10.66 -2.12
N THR A 40 25.07 -9.93 -1.46
CA THR A 40 23.83 -10.48 -0.87
C THR A 40 22.94 -11.07 -1.94
N ARG A 41 22.82 -10.38 -3.08
CA ARG A 41 22.01 -10.84 -4.21
C ARG A 41 22.65 -12.04 -4.94
N ALA A 42 23.96 -12.03 -5.09
CA ALA A 42 24.72 -13.16 -5.64
C ALA A 42 24.56 -14.43 -4.78
N ALA A 43 24.62 -14.29 -3.44
CA ALA A 43 24.39 -15.42 -2.53
C ALA A 43 22.97 -16.00 -2.69
N TYR A 44 21.97 -15.16 -2.91
CA TYR A 44 20.60 -15.61 -3.22
C TYR A 44 20.56 -16.47 -4.51
N PHE A 45 21.24 -16.04 -5.59
CA PHE A 45 21.27 -16.77 -6.86
C PHE A 45 22.04 -18.09 -6.81
N LEU A 46 23.03 -18.20 -5.93
CA LEU A 46 23.72 -19.48 -5.69
C LEU A 46 22.76 -20.56 -5.15
N LEU A 47 21.75 -20.17 -4.39
CA LEU A 47 20.77 -21.07 -3.79
C LEU A 47 19.53 -21.30 -4.65
N ASN A 48 19.11 -20.29 -5.42
CA ASN A 48 17.83 -20.30 -6.13
C ASN A 48 17.97 -20.35 -7.65
N GLY A 49 19.19 -20.34 -8.17
CA GLY A 49 19.48 -20.32 -9.60
C GLY A 49 19.52 -18.89 -10.17
N ILE A 50 20.18 -18.77 -11.33
CA ILE A 50 20.33 -17.50 -12.06
C ILE A 50 19.06 -17.25 -12.88
N PRO A 51 18.46 -16.04 -12.81
CA PRO A 51 17.27 -15.72 -13.59
C PRO A 51 17.57 -15.54 -15.08
N GLU A 52 16.55 -15.67 -15.93
CA GLU A 52 16.62 -15.23 -17.32
C GLU A 52 16.60 -13.70 -17.37
N PHE A 53 17.43 -13.10 -18.23
CA PHE A 53 17.45 -11.65 -18.44
C PHE A 53 16.75 -11.24 -19.73
N SER A 54 16.03 -10.13 -19.69
CA SER A 54 15.41 -9.53 -20.87
C SER A 54 16.36 -8.56 -21.52
N VAL A 55 16.68 -8.78 -22.81
CA VAL A 55 17.63 -7.96 -23.56
C VAL A 55 17.06 -7.56 -24.92
N ASN A 56 17.41 -6.36 -25.39
CA ASN A 56 17.11 -5.91 -26.75
C ASN A 56 18.30 -6.14 -27.67
N ARG A 57 18.06 -6.64 -28.88
CA ARG A 57 19.11 -6.83 -29.89
C ARG A 57 19.65 -5.48 -30.37
N LYS A 58 20.97 -5.35 -30.43
CA LYS A 58 21.67 -4.21 -31.03
C LYS A 58 22.44 -4.62 -32.27
N GLU A 59 22.89 -3.64 -33.03
CA GLU A 59 23.81 -3.85 -34.13
C GLU A 59 25.11 -4.46 -33.66
N GLY A 60 25.80 -5.20 -34.54
CA GLY A 60 27.10 -5.85 -34.23
C GLY A 60 27.00 -7.06 -33.29
N GLY A 61 25.79 -7.64 -33.09
CA GLY A 61 25.61 -8.84 -32.27
C GLY A 61 25.66 -8.59 -30.74
N ARG A 62 25.58 -7.35 -30.34
CA ARG A 62 25.49 -6.96 -28.94
C ARG A 62 24.01 -6.86 -28.50
N PHE A 63 23.81 -6.71 -27.22
CA PHE A 63 22.50 -6.59 -26.58
C PHE A 63 22.48 -5.42 -25.61
N SER A 64 21.33 -4.78 -25.38
CA SER A 64 21.11 -3.91 -24.25
C SER A 64 20.21 -4.59 -23.24
N LEU A 65 20.59 -4.56 -21.98
CA LEU A 65 19.74 -5.03 -20.89
C LEU A 65 18.49 -4.15 -20.77
N LEU A 66 17.33 -4.77 -20.64
CA LEU A 66 16.05 -4.04 -20.56
C LEU A 66 15.57 -3.85 -19.11
N ALA A 67 15.98 -4.73 -18.19
CA ALA A 67 15.56 -4.66 -16.80
C ALA A 67 16.48 -5.49 -15.90
N ALA A 68 16.30 -5.35 -14.59
CA ALA A 68 17.01 -6.14 -13.56
C ALA A 68 18.53 -5.94 -13.54
N GLU A 69 19.00 -4.70 -13.73
CA GLU A 69 20.43 -4.37 -13.75
C GLU A 69 21.18 -4.83 -12.50
N ARG A 70 20.59 -4.62 -11.31
CA ARG A 70 21.16 -5.08 -10.05
C ARG A 70 21.41 -6.58 -10.04
N ASP A 71 20.44 -7.35 -10.49
CA ASP A 71 20.54 -8.80 -10.55
C ASP A 71 21.59 -9.25 -11.57
N PHE A 72 21.63 -8.56 -12.72
CA PHE A 72 22.63 -8.79 -13.75
C PHE A 72 24.06 -8.52 -13.24
N HIS A 73 24.26 -7.40 -12.55
CA HIS A 73 25.58 -7.08 -11.96
C HIS A 73 25.93 -8.01 -10.79
N ALA A 74 24.96 -8.49 -10.02
CA ALA A 74 25.20 -9.52 -9.02
C ALA A 74 25.69 -10.83 -9.66
N VAL A 75 25.03 -11.29 -10.74
CA VAL A 75 25.46 -12.48 -11.50
C VAL A 75 26.83 -12.28 -12.14
N LYS A 76 27.10 -11.11 -12.71
CA LYS A 76 28.43 -10.76 -13.25
C LYS A 76 29.51 -10.83 -12.17
N SER A 77 29.21 -10.41 -10.92
CA SER A 77 30.15 -10.48 -9.80
C SER A 77 30.50 -11.91 -9.36
N MET A 78 29.67 -12.90 -9.74
CA MET A 78 29.92 -14.33 -9.48
C MET A 78 30.94 -14.96 -10.46
N GLY A 79 31.38 -14.20 -11.46
CA GLY A 79 32.28 -14.71 -12.50
C GLY A 79 31.62 -15.58 -13.56
N VAL A 80 30.30 -15.53 -13.67
CA VAL A 80 29.52 -16.21 -14.71
C VAL A 80 29.81 -15.57 -16.06
N THR A 81 30.07 -16.37 -17.08
CA THR A 81 30.40 -15.91 -18.43
C THR A 81 29.21 -15.85 -19.36
N ASP A 82 28.24 -16.72 -19.15
CA ASP A 82 27.10 -16.92 -20.02
C ASP A 82 25.79 -16.98 -19.20
N VAL A 83 24.74 -16.34 -19.70
CA VAL A 83 23.44 -16.28 -19.07
C VAL A 83 22.32 -16.58 -20.06
N GLU A 84 21.21 -17.14 -19.54
CA GLU A 84 19.99 -17.30 -20.32
C GLU A 84 19.31 -15.95 -20.53
N VAL A 85 18.96 -15.65 -21.79
CA VAL A 85 18.34 -14.39 -22.16
C VAL A 85 17.09 -14.58 -23.02
N ARG A 86 16.12 -13.69 -22.82
CA ARG A 86 15.02 -13.46 -23.74
C ARG A 86 15.39 -12.27 -24.62
N VAL A 87 15.64 -12.53 -25.89
CA VAL A 87 16.06 -11.51 -26.86
C VAL A 87 14.83 -10.94 -27.55
N TYR A 88 14.69 -9.65 -27.45
CA TYR A 88 13.65 -8.86 -28.11
C TYR A 88 14.25 -8.05 -29.26
N GLU A 89 13.41 -7.69 -30.24
CA GLU A 89 13.75 -6.78 -31.33
C GLU A 89 12.83 -5.56 -31.29
N PHE A 90 13.11 -4.69 -30.34
CA PHE A 90 12.33 -3.46 -30.16
C PHE A 90 12.93 -2.28 -30.89
N THR A 91 12.09 -1.36 -31.35
CA THR A 91 12.51 0.02 -31.56
C THR A 91 12.90 0.65 -30.22
N ASP A 92 13.73 1.67 -30.21
CA ASP A 92 14.18 2.34 -28.97
C ASP A 92 13.02 2.74 -28.07
N LYS A 93 11.94 3.30 -28.64
CA LYS A 93 10.75 3.68 -27.90
C LYS A 93 10.04 2.48 -27.23
N ASN A 94 9.95 1.35 -27.90
CA ASN A 94 9.34 0.14 -27.33
C ASN A 94 10.25 -0.52 -26.29
N ALA A 95 11.56 -0.47 -26.50
CA ALA A 95 12.55 -0.94 -25.53
C ALA A 95 12.46 -0.15 -24.22
N GLU A 96 12.42 1.18 -24.30
CA GLU A 96 12.24 2.05 -23.13
C GLU A 96 10.90 1.80 -22.43
N THR A 97 9.80 1.70 -23.17
CA THR A 97 8.48 1.37 -22.61
C THR A 97 8.52 0.03 -21.87
N PHE A 98 9.13 -0.99 -22.45
CA PHE A 98 9.26 -2.31 -21.86
C PHE A 98 10.11 -2.25 -20.58
N SER A 99 11.25 -1.56 -20.62
CA SER A 99 12.13 -1.36 -19.48
C SER A 99 11.39 -0.73 -18.30
N ILE A 100 10.62 0.33 -18.53
CA ILE A 100 9.82 0.99 -17.49
C ILE A 100 8.79 0.03 -16.89
N ILE A 101 8.09 -0.74 -17.73
CA ILE A 101 7.08 -1.70 -17.26
C ILE A 101 7.73 -2.78 -16.40
N GLU A 102 8.87 -3.32 -16.80
CA GLU A 102 9.59 -4.35 -16.04
C GLU A 102 10.17 -3.78 -14.73
N LYS A 103 10.70 -2.55 -14.74
CA LYS A 103 11.11 -1.84 -13.50
C LYS A 103 9.92 -1.70 -12.53
N LEU A 104 8.74 -1.33 -13.02
CA LEU A 104 7.52 -1.19 -12.20
C LEU A 104 6.97 -2.51 -11.66
N LYS A 105 7.25 -3.64 -12.32
CA LYS A 105 6.90 -4.99 -11.84
C LYS A 105 7.91 -5.52 -10.83
N ALA A 106 9.16 -5.07 -10.90
CA ALA A 106 10.19 -5.45 -9.96
C ALA A 106 9.83 -4.92 -8.55
N GLU A 107 10.08 -5.73 -7.52
CA GLU A 107 9.94 -5.29 -6.14
C GLU A 107 11.10 -4.36 -5.77
N ASN A 108 10.83 -3.36 -4.90
CA ASN A 108 11.79 -2.43 -4.27
C ASN A 108 12.03 -1.06 -4.95
N LEU A 109 11.10 -0.56 -5.73
CA LEU A 109 11.12 0.84 -6.12
C LEU A 109 10.67 1.74 -4.96
N GLY A 110 11.29 2.90 -4.81
CA GLY A 110 10.80 3.97 -3.96
C GLY A 110 9.45 4.51 -4.46
N ALA A 111 8.60 4.95 -3.53
CA ALA A 111 7.24 5.41 -3.91
C ALA A 111 7.25 6.58 -4.91
N MET A 112 8.22 7.47 -4.83
CA MET A 112 8.36 8.58 -5.77
C MET A 112 8.93 8.11 -7.11
N GLU A 113 9.91 7.23 -7.11
CA GLU A 113 10.46 6.62 -8.32
C GLU A 113 9.36 5.89 -9.11
N GLU A 114 8.55 5.09 -8.44
CA GLU A 114 7.39 4.43 -9.02
C GLU A 114 6.41 5.43 -9.64
N ALA A 115 6.16 6.55 -8.95
CA ALA A 115 5.29 7.61 -9.44
C ALA A 115 5.86 8.28 -10.71
N TYR A 116 7.17 8.53 -10.77
CA TYR A 116 7.83 9.10 -11.95
C TYR A 116 7.78 8.15 -13.16
N LEU A 117 8.06 6.87 -12.97
CA LEU A 117 7.97 5.87 -14.03
C LEU A 117 6.54 5.72 -14.56
N MET A 118 5.53 5.70 -13.69
CA MET A 118 4.12 5.68 -14.11
C MET A 118 3.73 6.96 -14.86
N LYS A 119 4.23 8.12 -14.43
CA LYS A 119 4.01 9.40 -15.12
C LYS A 119 4.59 9.36 -16.53
N GLN A 120 5.80 8.83 -16.70
CA GLN A 120 6.46 8.70 -18.00
C GLN A 120 5.62 7.83 -18.94
N LEU A 121 5.11 6.68 -18.50
CA LEU A 121 4.21 5.85 -19.31
C LEU A 121 2.96 6.61 -19.76
N VAL A 122 2.36 7.42 -18.88
CA VAL A 122 1.13 8.14 -19.19
C VAL A 122 1.40 9.33 -20.10
N GLN A 123 2.44 10.14 -19.84
CA GLN A 123 2.68 11.40 -20.55
C GLN A 123 3.46 11.21 -21.84
N ASP A 124 4.57 10.44 -21.81
CA ASP A 124 5.50 10.34 -22.93
C ASP A 124 5.12 9.20 -23.89
N PHE A 125 4.57 8.11 -23.34
CA PHE A 125 4.15 6.94 -24.12
C PHE A 125 2.63 6.86 -24.36
N SER A 126 1.85 7.83 -23.85
CA SER A 126 0.40 7.95 -24.07
C SER A 126 -0.40 6.71 -23.64
N PHE A 127 0.01 6.05 -22.54
CA PHE A 127 -0.79 5.03 -21.88
C PHE A 127 -1.87 5.67 -21.01
N THR A 128 -3.03 5.04 -20.93
CA THR A 128 -4.02 5.40 -19.92
C THR A 128 -3.66 4.78 -18.58
N GLN A 129 -4.20 5.31 -17.46
CA GLN A 129 -4.02 4.71 -16.15
C GLN A 129 -4.55 3.27 -16.09
N ASP A 130 -5.59 2.95 -16.88
CA ASP A 130 -6.12 1.59 -17.01
C ASP A 130 -5.13 0.66 -17.72
N ASP A 131 -4.46 1.16 -18.78
CA ASP A 131 -3.44 0.39 -19.50
C ASP A 131 -2.23 0.12 -18.58
N VAL A 132 -1.74 1.14 -17.87
CA VAL A 132 -0.64 0.99 -16.91
C VAL A 132 -1.03 -0.04 -15.83
N ALA A 133 -2.21 0.08 -15.24
CA ALA A 133 -2.69 -0.85 -14.22
C ALA A 133 -2.71 -2.30 -14.71
N ALA A 134 -3.20 -2.53 -15.93
CA ALA A 134 -3.24 -3.86 -16.54
C ALA A 134 -1.83 -4.41 -16.83
N LEU A 135 -0.90 -3.57 -17.31
CA LEU A 135 0.46 -3.96 -17.67
C LEU A 135 1.31 -4.36 -16.44
N ILE A 136 1.13 -3.66 -15.30
CA ILE A 136 1.91 -3.92 -14.09
C ILE A 136 1.18 -4.81 -13.08
N GLY A 137 -0.05 -5.29 -13.40
CA GLY A 137 -0.82 -6.17 -12.51
C GLY A 137 -1.37 -5.49 -11.27
N ARG A 138 -1.61 -4.16 -11.31
CA ARG A 138 -2.17 -3.39 -10.20
C ARG A 138 -3.58 -2.87 -10.51
N SER A 139 -4.29 -2.42 -9.48
CA SER A 139 -5.59 -1.78 -9.69
C SER A 139 -5.42 -0.33 -10.18
N ARG A 140 -6.35 0.15 -11.02
CA ARG A 140 -6.39 1.55 -11.46
C ARG A 140 -6.36 2.55 -10.28
N PRO A 141 -7.11 2.36 -9.18
CA PRO A 141 -6.99 3.23 -8.02
C PRO A 141 -5.59 3.27 -7.40
N ALA A 142 -4.85 2.14 -7.42
CA ALA A 142 -3.47 2.11 -6.94
C ALA A 142 -2.56 2.98 -7.80
N VAL A 143 -2.66 2.86 -9.15
CA VAL A 143 -1.92 3.70 -10.11
C VAL A 143 -2.26 5.18 -9.90
N ALA A 144 -3.56 5.53 -9.81
CA ALA A 144 -4.00 6.90 -9.58
C ALA A 144 -3.45 7.47 -8.27
N ASN A 145 -3.45 6.70 -7.19
CA ASN A 145 -2.91 7.11 -5.89
C ASN A 145 -1.39 7.32 -5.93
N THR A 146 -0.66 6.48 -6.65
CA THR A 146 0.78 6.66 -6.84
C THR A 146 1.07 7.93 -7.65
N LEU A 147 0.38 8.14 -8.77
CA LEU A 147 0.54 9.35 -9.59
C LEU A 147 0.20 10.65 -8.82
N ARG A 148 -0.76 10.59 -7.90
CA ARG A 148 -1.11 11.74 -7.05
C ARG A 148 0.02 12.17 -6.11
N LEU A 149 0.97 11.32 -5.78
CA LEU A 149 2.15 11.71 -4.98
C LEU A 149 2.96 12.82 -5.67
N LEU A 150 2.95 12.87 -6.99
CA LEU A 150 3.63 13.92 -7.76
C LEU A 150 2.98 15.30 -7.64
N THR A 151 1.81 15.40 -7.01
CA THR A 151 1.13 16.68 -6.74
C THR A 151 1.52 17.28 -5.38
N LEU A 152 2.30 16.58 -4.58
CA LEU A 152 2.78 17.04 -3.29
C LEU A 152 3.72 18.26 -3.42
N ALA A 153 3.85 19.00 -2.32
CA ALA A 153 4.84 20.08 -2.22
C ALA A 153 6.26 19.48 -2.29
N PRO A 154 7.24 20.20 -2.93
CA PRO A 154 8.59 19.68 -3.11
C PRO A 154 9.27 19.23 -1.81
N GLU A 155 9.04 19.95 -0.72
CA GLU A 155 9.60 19.65 0.59
C GLU A 155 9.08 18.30 1.13
N VAL A 156 7.79 17.99 0.87
CA VAL A 156 7.19 16.72 1.26
C VAL A 156 7.69 15.59 0.37
N VAL A 157 7.88 15.85 -0.93
CA VAL A 157 8.50 14.89 -1.86
C VAL A 157 9.88 14.47 -1.34
N GLY A 158 10.74 15.43 -0.95
CA GLY A 158 12.06 15.15 -0.38
C GLY A 158 12.01 14.30 0.91
N LEU A 159 10.98 14.48 1.74
CA LEU A 159 10.77 13.63 2.92
C LEU A 159 10.41 12.18 2.55
N VAL A 160 9.67 11.98 1.47
CA VAL A 160 9.32 10.65 0.99
C VAL A 160 10.51 9.97 0.33
N GLU A 161 11.26 10.68 -0.51
CA GLU A 161 12.46 10.16 -1.20
C GLU A 161 13.56 9.77 -0.22
N SER A 162 13.73 10.54 0.85
CA SER A 162 14.67 10.22 1.93
C SER A 162 14.19 9.12 2.88
N GLY A 163 13.00 8.56 2.68
CA GLY A 163 12.40 7.53 3.53
C GLY A 163 11.95 8.01 4.92
N ARG A 164 12.06 9.32 5.21
CA ARG A 164 11.61 9.92 6.47
C ARG A 164 10.08 9.90 6.61
N LEU A 165 9.37 10.01 5.49
CA LEU A 165 7.91 9.95 5.43
C LEU A 165 7.47 8.77 4.56
N SER A 166 6.61 7.89 5.08
CA SER A 166 6.14 6.75 4.29
C SER A 166 5.17 7.15 3.18
N ALA A 167 5.05 6.32 2.14
CA ALA A 167 4.07 6.52 1.08
C ALA A 167 2.62 6.59 1.58
N GLY A 168 2.30 5.92 2.70
CA GLY A 168 1.00 5.99 3.35
C GLY A 168 0.69 7.39 3.89
N HIS A 169 1.63 7.98 4.62
CA HIS A 169 1.54 9.36 5.11
C HIS A 169 1.43 10.35 3.95
N ALA A 170 2.27 10.20 2.93
CA ALA A 170 2.29 11.05 1.75
C ALA A 170 0.94 11.07 1.01
N ARG A 171 0.29 9.90 0.85
CA ARG A 171 -1.05 9.82 0.24
C ARG A 171 -2.11 10.60 1.00
N THR A 172 -2.01 10.62 2.32
CA THR A 172 -2.94 11.38 3.17
C THR A 172 -2.78 12.88 2.94
N LEU A 173 -1.53 13.36 2.79
CA LEU A 173 -1.21 14.77 2.54
C LEU A 173 -1.67 15.30 1.18
N VAL A 174 -1.84 14.47 0.19
CA VAL A 174 -2.35 14.90 -1.13
C VAL A 174 -3.69 15.65 -1.03
N ARG A 175 -4.47 15.42 0.03
CA ARG A 175 -5.76 16.08 0.28
C ARG A 175 -5.63 17.44 0.94
N VAL A 176 -4.47 17.74 1.53
CA VAL A 176 -4.17 19.00 2.22
C VAL A 176 -3.72 20.06 1.22
N PRO A 177 -4.11 21.33 1.37
CA PRO A 177 -3.59 22.41 0.52
C PRO A 177 -2.06 22.46 0.54
N LYS A 178 -1.43 22.66 -0.64
CA LYS A 178 0.04 22.56 -0.80
C LYS A 178 0.83 23.34 0.25
N HIS A 179 0.43 24.57 0.53
CA HIS A 179 1.12 25.45 1.47
C HIS A 179 1.09 24.97 2.93
N GLN A 180 0.27 23.98 3.24
CA GLN A 180 0.14 23.40 4.60
C GLN A 180 0.68 21.97 4.68
N GLN A 181 0.96 21.32 3.54
CA GLN A 181 1.41 19.94 3.51
C GLN A 181 2.68 19.71 4.31
N PHE A 182 3.65 20.62 4.19
CA PHE A 182 4.93 20.51 4.90
C PHE A 182 4.76 20.62 6.43
N ALA A 183 3.94 21.57 6.90
CA ALA A 183 3.64 21.71 8.33
C ALA A 183 2.98 20.46 8.91
N PHE A 184 2.05 19.83 8.18
CA PHE A 184 1.46 18.56 8.56
C PHE A 184 2.48 17.41 8.58
N ALA A 185 3.40 17.39 7.59
CA ALA A 185 4.46 16.38 7.54
C ALA A 185 5.40 16.51 8.73
N GLU A 186 5.84 17.74 9.07
CA GLU A 186 6.68 18.01 10.24
C GLU A 186 6.00 17.62 11.56
N GLU A 187 4.73 17.97 11.72
CA GLU A 187 3.96 17.58 12.90
C GLU A 187 3.86 16.07 13.04
N ALA A 188 3.58 15.35 11.94
CA ALA A 188 3.52 13.91 11.93
C ALA A 188 4.86 13.26 12.30
N LEU A 189 5.98 13.78 11.79
CA LEU A 189 7.32 13.31 12.15
C LEU A 189 7.68 13.61 13.61
N LYS A 190 7.34 14.82 14.11
CA LYS A 190 7.62 15.23 15.48
C LYS A 190 6.86 14.43 16.53
N ARG A 191 5.62 14.00 16.19
CA ARG A 191 4.74 13.24 17.08
C ARG A 191 4.72 11.74 16.79
N ASP A 192 5.53 11.29 15.85
CA ASP A 192 5.60 9.89 15.41
C ASP A 192 4.21 9.31 15.05
N TYR A 193 3.46 10.05 14.26
CA TYR A 193 2.12 9.62 13.86
C TYR A 193 2.18 8.34 13.03
N SER A 194 1.30 7.41 13.36
CA SER A 194 0.93 6.36 12.42
C SER A 194 0.10 6.93 11.25
N VAL A 195 0.04 6.22 10.13
CA VAL A 195 -0.78 6.62 8.98
C VAL A 195 -2.25 6.88 9.39
N ARG A 196 -2.80 6.06 10.31
CA ARG A 196 -4.17 6.23 10.80
C ARG A 196 -4.37 7.49 11.64
N GLU A 197 -3.37 7.89 12.42
CA GLU A 197 -3.42 9.13 13.20
C GLU A 197 -3.34 10.35 12.29
N MET A 198 -2.47 10.28 11.28
CA MET A 198 -2.39 11.32 10.27
C MET A 198 -3.69 11.45 9.45
N GLU A 199 -4.31 10.34 9.06
CA GLU A 199 -5.63 10.33 8.40
C GLU A 199 -6.70 11.03 9.26
N ARG A 200 -6.71 10.76 10.57
CA ARG A 200 -7.63 11.43 11.51
C ARG A 200 -7.35 12.93 11.62
N ALA A 201 -6.08 13.32 11.74
CA ALA A 201 -5.68 14.72 11.82
C ALA A 201 -6.08 15.48 10.55
N VAL A 202 -5.79 14.93 9.37
CA VAL A 202 -6.18 15.52 8.09
C VAL A 202 -7.69 15.55 7.92
N LYS A 203 -8.42 14.49 8.31
CA LYS A 203 -9.89 14.51 8.30
C LYS A 203 -10.44 15.61 9.20
N ALA A 204 -9.93 15.74 10.41
CA ALA A 204 -10.34 16.78 11.34
C ALA A 204 -10.09 18.19 10.79
N PHE A 205 -8.96 18.38 10.14
CA PHE A 205 -8.60 19.66 9.50
C PHE A 205 -9.52 20.02 8.32
N LEU A 206 -9.84 19.02 7.47
CA LEU A 206 -10.67 19.24 6.27
C LEU A 206 -12.19 19.27 6.58
N THR A 207 -12.62 18.85 7.76
CA THR A 207 -14.03 18.79 8.14
C THR A 207 -14.43 20.07 8.88
N PRO A 208 -15.45 20.79 8.44
CA PRO A 208 -15.95 21.97 9.14
C PRO A 208 -16.29 21.64 10.61
N PRO A 209 -16.02 22.57 11.56
CA PRO A 209 -16.28 22.34 12.99
C PRO A 209 -17.71 21.91 13.32
N GLU A 210 -18.68 22.45 12.59
CA GLU A 210 -20.12 22.15 12.74
C GLU A 210 -20.43 20.69 12.43
N VAL A 211 -19.84 20.15 11.35
CA VAL A 211 -20.03 18.76 10.95
C VAL A 211 -19.36 17.81 11.95
N LEU A 212 -18.16 18.18 12.46
CA LEU A 212 -17.49 17.42 13.51
C LEU A 212 -18.30 17.36 14.80
N GLN A 213 -18.98 18.45 15.14
CA GLN A 213 -19.86 18.47 16.31
C GLN A 213 -21.10 17.61 16.09
N GLN A 214 -21.75 17.70 14.94
CA GLN A 214 -22.89 16.85 14.58
C GLN A 214 -22.53 15.35 14.58
N GLU A 215 -21.34 14.97 14.03
CA GLU A 215 -20.88 13.56 14.07
C GLU A 215 -20.66 13.09 15.53
N LYS A 216 -20.16 13.95 16.41
CA LYS A 216 -19.97 13.62 17.84
C LYS A 216 -21.31 13.44 18.56
N ASP A 217 -22.24 14.35 18.32
CA ASP A 217 -23.55 14.34 18.96
C ASP A 217 -24.39 13.13 18.48
N ALA A 218 -24.34 12.81 17.18
CA ALA A 218 -24.95 11.61 16.62
C ALA A 218 -24.40 10.31 17.20
N LYS A 219 -23.06 10.22 17.35
CA LYS A 219 -22.41 9.05 17.98
C LYS A 219 -22.74 8.94 19.46
N ALA A 220 -22.84 10.05 20.17
CA ALA A 220 -23.24 10.07 21.58
C ALA A 220 -24.70 9.64 21.76
N ALA A 221 -25.59 10.10 20.86
CA ALA A 221 -27.00 9.71 20.85
C ALA A 221 -27.19 8.21 20.56
N ALA A 222 -26.51 7.67 19.51
CA ALA A 222 -26.59 6.26 19.17
C ALA A 222 -26.10 5.35 20.32
N LYS A 223 -25.01 5.72 21.00
CA LYS A 223 -24.53 4.99 22.17
C LYS A 223 -25.50 5.06 23.35
N GLY A 224 -26.13 6.20 23.53
CA GLY A 224 -27.19 6.36 24.56
C GLY A 224 -28.40 5.44 24.32
N GLU A 225 -28.76 5.22 23.06
CA GLU A 225 -29.82 4.28 22.68
C GLU A 225 -29.43 2.82 22.88
N GLU A 226 -28.18 2.44 22.53
CA GLU A 226 -27.67 1.09 22.79
C GLU A 226 -27.66 0.75 24.28
N LEU A 227 -27.22 1.68 25.12
CA LEU A 227 -27.27 1.51 26.59
C LEU A 227 -28.69 1.40 27.11
N LYS A 228 -29.60 2.19 26.61
CA LYS A 228 -31.01 2.09 26.97
C LYS A 228 -31.61 0.75 26.55
N ALA A 229 -31.37 0.31 25.32
CA ALA A 229 -31.84 -0.98 24.84
C ALA A 229 -31.25 -2.14 25.67
N PHE A 230 -29.99 -2.05 26.10
CA PHE A 230 -29.40 -3.02 26.99
C PHE A 230 -30.07 -3.09 28.35
N VAL A 231 -30.36 -1.94 28.99
CA VAL A 231 -31.06 -1.87 30.25
C VAL A 231 -32.49 -2.45 30.13
N GLU A 232 -33.19 -2.16 29.04
CA GLU A 232 -34.52 -2.73 28.80
C GLU A 232 -34.49 -4.25 28.61
N ARG A 233 -33.50 -4.79 27.92
CA ARG A 233 -33.30 -6.24 27.83
C ARG A 233 -33.10 -6.85 29.21
N MET A 234 -32.24 -6.25 30.03
CA MET A 234 -32.00 -6.71 31.40
C MET A 234 -33.29 -6.67 32.25
N ARG A 235 -34.08 -5.63 32.13
CA ARG A 235 -35.40 -5.55 32.80
C ARG A 235 -36.33 -6.69 32.36
N GLY A 236 -36.32 -7.03 31.08
CA GLY A 236 -37.07 -8.16 30.56
C GLY A 236 -36.65 -9.50 31.12
N ILE A 237 -35.33 -9.72 31.27
CA ILE A 237 -34.74 -10.96 31.77
C ILE A 237 -34.97 -11.09 33.29
N PHE A 238 -34.60 -10.07 34.06
CA PHE A 238 -34.68 -10.10 35.53
C PHE A 238 -36.05 -9.82 36.07
N ARG A 239 -36.96 -9.31 35.22
CA ARG A 239 -38.37 -8.92 35.57
C ARG A 239 -38.46 -7.99 36.78
N THR A 240 -37.46 -7.14 36.94
CA THR A 240 -37.38 -6.19 38.02
C THR A 240 -36.79 -4.87 37.54
N LYS A 241 -36.71 -3.90 38.43
CA LYS A 241 -36.07 -2.61 38.09
C LYS A 241 -34.56 -2.77 37.93
N VAL A 242 -34.08 -2.40 36.76
CA VAL A 242 -32.66 -2.30 36.46
C VAL A 242 -32.30 -0.85 36.21
N SER A 243 -31.24 -0.39 36.85
CA SER A 243 -30.71 0.97 36.71
C SER A 243 -29.23 0.91 36.32
N LEU A 244 -28.81 1.82 35.45
CA LEU A 244 -27.42 1.95 35.04
C LEU A 244 -26.91 3.35 35.35
N ILE A 245 -25.77 3.46 36.00
CA ILE A 245 -25.04 4.71 36.24
C ILE A 245 -23.69 4.61 35.58
N GLY A 246 -23.43 5.47 34.59
CA GLY A 246 -22.15 5.49 33.87
C GLY A 246 -22.32 5.63 32.36
N ASN A 247 -21.31 5.12 31.60
CA ASN A 247 -21.27 5.17 30.16
C ASN A 247 -20.76 3.83 29.56
N ASP A 248 -20.58 3.78 28.26
CA ASP A 248 -20.09 2.59 27.51
C ASP A 248 -18.71 2.06 27.93
N LYS A 249 -17.93 2.84 28.66
CA LYS A 249 -16.58 2.46 29.10
C LYS A 249 -16.51 2.06 30.57
N LYS A 250 -17.30 2.70 31.40
CA LYS A 250 -17.28 2.48 32.84
C LYS A 250 -18.63 2.84 33.46
N GLY A 251 -19.18 1.93 34.24
CA GLY A 251 -20.45 2.14 34.90
C GLY A 251 -20.75 1.09 35.99
N ARG A 252 -21.90 1.23 36.59
CA ARG A 252 -22.47 0.26 37.54
C ARG A 252 -23.86 -0.06 37.12
N ILE A 253 -24.23 -1.32 37.22
CA ILE A 253 -25.60 -1.80 36.99
C ILE A 253 -26.14 -2.18 38.36
N TYR A 254 -27.35 -1.71 38.66
CA TYR A 254 -28.09 -2.03 39.85
C TYR A 254 -29.33 -2.82 39.43
N ILE A 255 -29.52 -3.98 40.04
CA ILE A 255 -30.69 -4.83 39.88
C ILE A 255 -31.35 -4.85 41.22
N ASP A 256 -32.56 -4.25 41.33
CA ASP A 256 -33.31 -4.20 42.57
C ASP A 256 -34.08 -5.52 42.74
N TYR A 257 -34.22 -5.99 43.97
CA TYR A 257 -35.14 -7.08 44.32
C TYR A 257 -36.06 -6.59 45.44
N TYR A 258 -37.30 -7.03 45.45
CA TYR A 258 -38.32 -6.57 46.40
C TYR A 258 -38.93 -7.72 47.17
N SER A 259 -38.63 -8.96 46.83
CA SER A 259 -39.13 -10.16 47.50
C SER A 259 -38.09 -11.30 47.46
N PRO A 260 -38.19 -12.33 48.35
CA PRO A 260 -37.39 -13.53 48.23
C PRO A 260 -37.53 -14.26 46.90
N GLU A 261 -38.72 -14.22 46.29
CA GLU A 261 -38.99 -14.83 44.99
C GLU A 261 -38.18 -14.18 43.86
N ASP A 262 -37.94 -12.87 43.95
CA ASP A 262 -37.05 -12.18 43.01
C ASP A 262 -35.59 -12.69 43.11
N LEU A 263 -35.15 -12.94 44.36
CA LEU A 263 -33.79 -13.43 44.63
C LEU A 263 -33.61 -14.87 44.12
N TYR A 264 -34.61 -15.76 44.36
CA TYR A 264 -34.61 -17.11 43.82
C TYR A 264 -34.57 -17.13 42.28
N ARG A 265 -35.25 -16.20 41.64
CA ARG A 265 -35.21 -16.07 40.18
C ARG A 265 -33.84 -15.67 39.69
N PHE A 266 -33.10 -14.88 40.45
CA PHE A 266 -31.75 -14.49 40.11
C PHE A 266 -30.80 -15.71 40.25
N GLU A 267 -30.98 -16.55 41.26
CA GLU A 267 -30.24 -17.81 41.42
C GLU A 267 -30.53 -18.74 40.22
N GLU A 268 -31.76 -18.98 39.86
CA GLU A 268 -32.15 -19.81 38.71
C GLU A 268 -31.48 -19.32 37.39
N LEU A 269 -31.45 -18.01 37.17
CA LEU A 269 -30.78 -17.42 36.00
C LEU A 269 -29.28 -17.60 36.02
N MET A 270 -28.62 -17.53 37.19
CA MET A 270 -27.20 -17.78 37.36
C MET A 270 -26.86 -19.24 37.11
N ASP A 271 -27.66 -20.16 37.69
CA ASP A 271 -27.49 -21.60 37.47
C ASP A 271 -27.64 -21.97 35.97
N MET A 272 -28.59 -21.33 35.28
CA MET A 272 -28.79 -21.51 33.85
C MET A 272 -27.57 -21.04 33.04
N ILE A 273 -26.98 -19.89 33.40
CA ILE A 273 -25.76 -19.37 32.76
C ILE A 273 -24.57 -20.28 33.02
N GLU A 274 -24.39 -20.75 34.26
CA GLU A 274 -23.30 -21.67 34.61
C GLU A 274 -23.39 -23.03 33.92
N SER A 275 -24.60 -23.49 33.60
CA SER A 275 -24.80 -24.73 32.84
C SER A 275 -24.37 -24.62 31.40
N PHE A 276 -24.47 -23.42 30.77
CA PHE A 276 -23.99 -23.18 29.41
C PHE A 276 -22.46 -23.05 29.31
N ASP A 277 -21.75 -22.74 30.39
CA ASP A 277 -20.27 -22.63 30.38
C ASP A 277 -19.58 -24.02 30.60
N ARG A 278 -20.35 -25.09 30.83
CA ARG A 278 -19.83 -26.47 31.08
C ARG A 278 -19.94 -27.41 29.90
N ASP A 279 -20.60 -27.00 28.81
CA ASP A 279 -20.66 -27.71 27.53
C ASP A 279 -19.73 -27.06 26.47
#